data_b226a661c2d3cab90c057a8de73c4be4
#
_entry.id   b226a661c2d3cab90c057a8de73c4be4
#
_cell.length_a   1.000
_cell.length_b   1.000
_cell.length_c   1.000
_cell.angle_alpha   90.00
_cell.angle_beta   90.00
_cell.angle_gamma   90.00
#
_symmetry.space_group_name_H-M   'P 1'
#
loop_
_entity.id
_entity.type
_entity.pdbx_description
1 polymer ?
#
loop_
_entity_poly.entity_id
_entity_poly.type
_entity_poly.pdbx_seq_one_letter_code
_entity_poly.pdbx_strand_id
1 'polypeptide(L)'
;LSVDNYYRSKGDLFIRDFFYIYLSLFKSRVPISQLNSPIHFTQSDYAKYFLDQHNINSYMLSDYLSQEHTVKFKSNVKNNKDDIIVFNPKKGKKITSKLIKLCTGFNFVPIQGMSSSEVSDLLNKAKIYIDFGNHPGKDRLPREAAISGCCVITNKNGSAKNRFDIPISSIYKLDDTSRSFFKE
;
A
#
# COMPACT_ATOMS: atom_id res chain seq x y z
N LEU A 1 -4.17 -10.88 -6.96
CA LEU A 1 -3.49 -11.79 -6.04
C LEU A 1 -2.17 -11.18 -5.60
N SER A 2 -1.86 -11.23 -4.30
CA SER A 2 -0.59 -10.73 -3.77
C SER A 2 0.50 -11.78 -4.00
N VAL A 3 1.60 -11.40 -4.63
CA VAL A 3 2.75 -12.29 -4.83
C VAL A 3 3.32 -12.78 -3.50
N ASP A 4 3.28 -11.96 -2.45
CA ASP A 4 3.79 -12.33 -1.13
C ASP A 4 2.97 -13.42 -0.42
N ASN A 5 1.68 -13.55 -0.78
CA ASN A 5 0.78 -14.51 -0.16
C ASN A 5 0.71 -15.85 -0.91
N TYR A 6 0.98 -15.84 -2.21
CA TYR A 6 0.78 -17.00 -3.07
C TYR A 6 2.05 -17.64 -3.58
N TYR A 7 3.16 -16.87 -3.65
CA TYR A 7 4.40 -17.32 -4.23
C TYR A 7 5.54 -17.07 -3.27
N ARG A 8 6.18 -18.12 -2.75
CA ARG A 8 7.43 -18.02 -2.02
C ARG A 8 8.48 -18.86 -2.73
N SER A 9 9.66 -18.31 -2.93
CA SER A 9 10.83 -19.05 -3.36
C SER A 9 11.29 -19.99 -2.24
N LYS A 10 11.85 -21.16 -2.60
CA LYS A 10 12.34 -22.17 -1.63
C LYS A 10 13.48 -21.69 -0.73
N GLY A 11 13.98 -20.44 -0.88
CA GLY A 11 15.16 -19.92 -0.19
C GLY A 11 14.89 -19.08 1.08
N ASP A 12 13.63 -18.64 1.30
CA ASP A 12 13.32 -17.71 2.39
C ASP A 12 12.71 -18.42 3.62
N LEU A 13 13.33 -19.51 4.06
CA LEU A 13 12.88 -20.28 5.24
C LEU A 13 13.43 -19.69 6.53
N PHE A 14 12.73 -18.73 7.12
CA PHE A 14 12.92 -18.36 8.53
C PHE A 14 12.02 -19.22 9.44
N ILE A 15 12.45 -19.45 10.69
CA ILE A 15 11.76 -20.28 11.71
C ILE A 15 10.28 -19.88 11.89
N ARG A 16 9.91 -18.62 11.63
CA ARG A 16 8.54 -18.11 11.62
C ARG A 16 7.67 -18.73 10.52
N ASP A 17 8.28 -19.31 9.49
CA ASP A 17 7.60 -19.92 8.36
C ASP A 17 7.18 -21.38 8.63
N PHE A 18 7.71 -22.04 9.66
CA PHE A 18 7.31 -23.38 10.03
C PHE A 18 5.82 -23.45 10.42
N PHE A 19 5.31 -22.46 11.13
CA PHE A 19 3.89 -22.36 11.46
C PHE A 19 3.03 -22.08 10.22
N TYR A 20 3.55 -21.27 9.28
CA TYR A 20 2.88 -21.03 8.00
C TYR A 20 3.00 -22.20 7.03
N ILE A 21 4.04 -23.02 7.10
CA ILE A 21 4.16 -24.27 6.35
C ILE A 21 3.11 -25.27 6.84
N TYR A 22 2.91 -25.39 8.15
CA TYR A 22 1.87 -26.23 8.71
C TYR A 22 0.47 -25.79 8.27
N LEU A 23 0.18 -24.49 8.29
CA LEU A 23 -1.06 -23.94 7.76
C LEU A 23 -1.16 -24.02 6.22
N SER A 24 -0.04 -24.07 5.50
CA SER A 24 -0.02 -24.15 4.04
C SER A 24 -0.25 -25.59 3.50
N LEU A 25 -0.15 -26.59 4.34
CA LEU A 25 -0.59 -27.96 4.01
C LEU A 25 -2.11 -28.01 3.75
N PHE A 26 -2.87 -27.03 4.29
CA PHE A 26 -4.32 -26.91 4.08
C PHE A 26 -4.73 -25.82 3.08
N LYS A 27 -3.81 -24.97 2.62
CA LYS A 27 -4.06 -24.01 1.54
C LYS A 27 -3.12 -24.32 0.39
N SER A 28 -3.65 -24.90 -0.68
CA SER A 28 -2.90 -25.20 -1.91
C SER A 28 -2.26 -23.91 -2.46
N ARG A 29 -0.96 -23.74 -2.25
CA ARG A 29 -0.19 -22.71 -2.94
C ARG A 29 0.18 -23.22 -4.31
N VAL A 30 0.02 -22.38 -5.31
CA VAL A 30 0.42 -22.70 -6.68
C VAL A 30 1.94 -22.72 -6.75
N PRO A 31 2.58 -23.86 -7.09
CA PRO A 31 4.03 -23.89 -7.31
C PRO A 31 4.40 -22.96 -8.47
N ILE A 32 5.53 -22.26 -8.36
CA ILE A 32 6.01 -21.33 -9.39
C ILE A 32 6.13 -22.01 -10.76
N SER A 33 6.47 -23.30 -10.80
CA SER A 33 6.55 -24.07 -12.05
C SER A 33 5.24 -24.13 -12.83
N GLN A 34 4.09 -24.00 -12.17
CA GLN A 34 2.78 -23.97 -12.85
C GLN A 34 2.45 -22.59 -13.45
N LEU A 35 3.25 -21.56 -13.15
CA LEU A 35 3.07 -20.22 -13.71
C LEU A 35 3.67 -20.06 -15.12
N ASN A 36 4.39 -21.05 -15.64
CA ASN A 36 5.02 -20.94 -16.95
C ASN A 36 4.02 -21.04 -18.13
N SER A 37 2.83 -21.58 -17.90
CA SER A 37 1.82 -21.78 -18.96
C SER A 37 0.82 -20.64 -19.12
N PRO A 38 0.33 -19.95 -18.05
CA PRO A 38 -0.65 -18.87 -18.18
C PRO A 38 -0.03 -17.57 -18.68
N ILE A 39 -0.85 -16.74 -19.33
CA ILE A 39 -0.51 -15.33 -19.59
C ILE A 39 -0.72 -14.55 -18.30
N HIS A 40 0.32 -13.82 -17.85
CA HIS A 40 0.30 -13.05 -16.63
C HIS A 40 0.09 -11.57 -16.89
N PHE A 41 -0.82 -10.97 -16.11
CA PHE A 41 -0.99 -9.52 -16.02
C PHE A 41 -0.65 -9.07 -14.61
N THR A 42 0.22 -8.07 -14.50
CA THR A 42 0.66 -7.50 -13.22
C THR A 42 0.14 -6.09 -13.04
N GLN A 43 -0.35 -5.76 -11.85
CA GLN A 43 -0.84 -4.41 -11.51
C GLN A 43 0.27 -3.47 -11.03
N SER A 44 1.45 -4.02 -10.70
CA SER A 44 2.54 -3.26 -10.09
C SER A 44 3.89 -3.70 -10.62
N ASP A 45 4.84 -2.79 -10.60
CA ASP A 45 6.24 -3.10 -10.88
C ASP A 45 6.82 -4.08 -9.85
N TYR A 46 6.36 -4.00 -8.60
CA TYR A 46 6.70 -4.94 -7.55
C TYR A 46 6.33 -6.39 -7.93
N ALA A 47 5.10 -6.60 -8.41
CA ALA A 47 4.64 -7.92 -8.85
C ALA A 47 5.35 -8.36 -10.15
N LYS A 48 5.56 -7.43 -11.10
CA LYS A 48 6.31 -7.70 -12.32
C LYS A 48 7.73 -8.16 -12.01
N TYR A 49 8.44 -7.42 -11.16
CA TYR A 49 9.80 -7.77 -10.75
C TYR A 49 9.87 -9.16 -10.14
N PHE A 50 8.89 -9.54 -9.30
CA PHE A 50 8.84 -10.90 -8.75
C PHE A 50 8.74 -11.97 -9.84
N LEU A 51 7.89 -11.81 -10.85
CA LEU A 51 7.76 -12.75 -11.97
C LEU A 51 9.02 -12.78 -12.84
N ASP A 52 9.61 -11.62 -13.12
CA ASP A 52 10.86 -11.51 -13.89
C ASP A 52 12.03 -12.27 -13.22
N GLN A 53 12.12 -12.24 -11.86
CA GLN A 53 13.10 -13.02 -11.09
C GLN A 53 12.93 -14.54 -11.25
N HIS A 54 11.77 -15.00 -11.69
CA HIS A 54 11.48 -16.41 -11.93
C HIS A 54 11.40 -16.75 -13.42
N ASN A 55 11.88 -15.84 -14.30
CA ASN A 55 11.83 -15.95 -15.77
C ASN A 55 10.40 -16.16 -16.31
N ILE A 56 9.41 -15.53 -15.67
CA ILE A 56 8.01 -15.58 -16.08
C ILE A 56 7.63 -14.27 -16.74
N ASN A 57 7.30 -14.31 -18.02
CA ASN A 57 6.86 -13.13 -18.77
C ASN A 57 5.51 -12.63 -18.27
N SER A 58 5.39 -11.31 -18.12
CA SER A 58 4.14 -10.67 -17.73
C SER A 58 3.92 -9.34 -18.43
N TYR A 59 2.65 -8.97 -18.58
CA TYR A 59 2.22 -7.70 -19.15
C TYR A 59 1.71 -6.79 -18.04
N MET A 60 2.09 -5.50 -18.09
CA MET A 60 1.60 -4.52 -17.12
C MET A 60 0.15 -4.16 -17.44
N LEU A 61 -0.74 -4.36 -16.47
CA LEU A 61 -2.14 -3.92 -16.51
C LEU A 61 -2.45 -3.20 -15.20
N SER A 62 -2.15 -1.91 -15.17
CA SER A 62 -2.36 -1.10 -13.96
C SER A 62 -3.85 -0.88 -13.70
N ASP A 63 -4.24 -0.99 -12.42
CA ASP A 63 -5.58 -0.65 -11.97
C ASP A 63 -5.90 0.83 -12.21
N TYR A 64 -7.15 1.16 -12.52
CA TYR A 64 -7.61 2.53 -12.73
C TYR A 64 -8.03 3.21 -11.41
N LEU A 65 -8.09 4.52 -11.43
CA LEU A 65 -8.73 5.31 -10.38
C LEU A 65 -10.19 5.62 -10.79
N SER A 66 -11.11 5.55 -9.82
CA SER A 66 -12.51 5.82 -10.11
C SER A 66 -12.71 7.28 -10.58
N GLN A 67 -13.73 7.50 -11.42
CA GLN A 67 -14.04 8.84 -11.93
C GLN A 67 -14.34 9.84 -10.81
N GLU A 68 -14.91 9.39 -9.69
CA GLU A 68 -15.22 10.22 -8.53
C GLU A 68 -14.00 10.98 -8.01
N HIS A 69 -12.82 10.32 -7.96
CA HIS A 69 -11.57 10.97 -7.55
C HIS A 69 -11.00 11.89 -8.62
N THR A 70 -11.13 11.52 -9.90
CA THR A 70 -10.58 12.31 -11.01
C THR A 70 -11.39 13.55 -11.36
N VAL A 71 -12.70 13.50 -11.25
CA VAL A 71 -13.60 14.63 -11.53
C VAL A 71 -13.53 15.69 -10.43
N LYS A 72 -13.58 15.26 -9.16
CA LYS A 72 -13.46 16.18 -8.00
C LYS A 72 -12.13 16.90 -7.96
N PHE A 73 -11.03 16.27 -8.38
CA PHE A 73 -9.74 16.93 -8.49
C PHE A 73 -9.76 18.13 -9.45
N LYS A 74 -10.41 17.99 -10.61
CA LYS A 74 -10.53 19.08 -11.61
C LYS A 74 -11.36 20.26 -11.12
N SER A 75 -12.32 20.02 -10.23
CA SER A 75 -13.25 21.05 -9.73
C SER A 75 -12.78 21.73 -8.46
N ASN A 76 -11.93 21.11 -7.63
CA ASN A 76 -11.58 21.55 -6.28
C ASN A 76 -10.14 22.05 -6.12
N VAL A 77 -9.59 22.76 -7.10
CA VAL A 77 -8.25 23.38 -7.03
C VAL A 77 -8.19 24.54 -6.00
N LYS A 78 -9.16 24.73 -5.13
CA LYS A 78 -9.12 25.69 -4.03
C LYS A 78 -8.66 25.05 -2.71
N ASN A 79 -7.58 25.27 -2.39
CA ASN A 79 -6.43 25.12 -1.52
C ASN A 79 -6.60 25.30 0.00
N ASN A 80 -7.76 25.23 0.60
CA ASN A 80 -7.87 25.20 2.05
C ASN A 80 -8.13 23.77 2.52
N LYS A 81 -7.04 23.03 2.70
CA LYS A 81 -7.13 21.70 3.34
C LYS A 81 -7.11 21.86 4.87
N ASP A 82 -7.94 21.04 5.51
CA ASP A 82 -8.02 20.96 6.95
C ASP A 82 -6.78 20.24 7.53
N ASP A 83 -6.40 20.55 8.77
CA ASP A 83 -5.31 19.90 9.50
C ASP A 83 -5.71 18.47 9.93
N ILE A 84 -6.03 17.64 8.95
CA ILE A 84 -6.49 16.25 9.11
C ILE A 84 -5.44 15.29 8.56
N ILE A 85 -5.13 14.26 9.34
CA ILE A 85 -4.32 13.11 8.94
C ILE A 85 -5.24 11.92 8.76
N VAL A 86 -5.36 11.44 7.53
CA VAL A 86 -6.23 10.31 7.18
C VAL A 86 -5.42 9.02 7.10
N PHE A 87 -6.01 7.92 7.52
CA PHE A 87 -5.35 6.60 7.48
C PHE A 87 -6.34 5.45 7.29
N ASN A 88 -5.83 4.31 6.79
CA ASN A 88 -6.59 3.07 6.74
C ASN A 88 -6.38 2.26 8.02
N PRO A 89 -7.39 2.09 8.89
CA PRO A 89 -7.23 1.41 10.17
C PRO A 89 -6.94 -0.11 10.03
N LYS A 90 -7.18 -0.69 8.85
CA LYS A 90 -6.87 -2.10 8.55
C LYS A 90 -5.41 -2.32 8.18
N LYS A 91 -4.65 -1.25 7.91
CA LYS A 91 -3.25 -1.30 7.50
C LYS A 91 -2.35 -0.64 8.52
N GLY A 92 -1.19 -1.24 8.81
CA GLY A 92 -0.19 -0.67 9.70
C GLY A 92 -0.68 -0.32 11.12
N LYS A 93 -1.72 -1.00 11.62
CA LYS A 93 -2.42 -0.68 12.88
C LYS A 93 -1.46 -0.42 14.05
N LYS A 94 -0.41 -1.24 14.22
CA LYS A 94 0.52 -1.12 15.35
C LYS A 94 1.27 0.22 15.33
N ILE A 95 1.77 0.62 14.17
CA ILE A 95 2.54 1.87 13.99
C ILE A 95 1.62 3.06 14.07
N THR A 96 0.52 3.06 13.31
CA THR A 96 -0.47 4.15 13.31
C THR A 96 -1.03 4.40 14.70
N SER A 97 -1.40 3.36 15.46
CA SER A 97 -1.89 3.53 16.85
C SER A 97 -0.84 4.13 17.78
N LYS A 98 0.45 3.83 17.57
CA LYS A 98 1.52 4.44 18.35
C LYS A 98 1.73 5.90 17.98
N LEU A 99 1.67 6.24 16.70
CA LEU A 99 1.74 7.64 16.23
C LEU A 99 0.60 8.48 16.80
N ILE A 100 -0.64 7.99 16.75
CA ILE A 100 -1.80 8.68 17.34
C ILE A 100 -1.58 8.99 18.81
N LYS A 101 -1.00 8.06 19.57
CA LYS A 101 -0.71 8.27 21.00
C LYS A 101 0.39 9.29 21.26
N LEU A 102 1.38 9.37 20.38
CA LEU A 102 2.52 10.29 20.53
C LEU A 102 2.21 11.70 19.99
N CYS A 103 1.36 11.79 18.98
CA CYS A 103 1.05 13.04 18.28
C CYS A 103 -0.35 13.55 18.64
N THR A 104 -0.60 13.81 19.93
CA THR A 104 -1.93 14.18 20.46
C THR A 104 -2.47 15.53 19.96
N GLY A 105 -1.61 16.40 19.41
CA GLY A 105 -2.02 17.68 18.83
C GLY A 105 -2.57 17.59 17.40
N PHE A 106 -2.63 16.40 16.79
CA PHE A 106 -3.05 16.22 15.41
C PHE A 106 -4.40 15.48 15.33
N ASN A 107 -5.21 15.84 14.33
CA ASN A 107 -6.50 15.22 14.08
C ASN A 107 -6.35 14.00 13.15
N PHE A 108 -6.41 12.80 13.71
CA PHE A 108 -6.34 11.54 12.96
C PHE A 108 -7.74 10.99 12.66
N VAL A 109 -8.06 10.83 11.38
CA VAL A 109 -9.37 10.35 10.91
C VAL A 109 -9.22 9.01 10.18
N PRO A 110 -9.83 7.90 10.68
CA PRO A 110 -9.78 6.61 10.01
C PRO A 110 -10.74 6.54 8.82
N ILE A 111 -10.32 5.93 7.71
CA ILE A 111 -11.20 5.53 6.62
C ILE A 111 -11.87 4.22 7.03
N GLN A 112 -13.07 4.31 7.60
CA GLN A 112 -13.82 3.14 8.07
C GLN A 112 -15.33 3.34 7.88
N GLY A 113 -16.01 2.34 7.28
CA GLY A 113 -17.46 2.37 7.08
C GLY A 113 -17.94 3.43 6.09
N MET A 114 -17.05 3.93 5.23
CA MET A 114 -17.30 4.99 4.26
C MET A 114 -17.53 4.43 2.86
N SER A 115 -18.44 5.04 2.13
CA SER A 115 -18.60 4.86 0.69
C SER A 115 -17.42 5.48 -0.07
N SER A 116 -17.27 5.15 -1.36
CA SER A 116 -16.21 5.73 -2.22
C SER A 116 -16.31 7.25 -2.30
N SER A 117 -17.53 7.79 -2.36
CA SER A 117 -17.75 9.24 -2.37
C SER A 117 -17.31 9.92 -1.08
N GLU A 118 -17.66 9.34 0.08
CA GLU A 118 -17.25 9.87 1.40
C GLU A 118 -15.74 9.82 1.59
N VAL A 119 -15.08 8.75 1.11
CA VAL A 119 -13.60 8.66 1.09
C VAL A 119 -13.00 9.77 0.24
N SER A 120 -13.56 10.00 -0.96
CA SER A 120 -13.12 11.08 -1.84
C SER A 120 -13.27 12.46 -1.18
N ASP A 121 -14.40 12.72 -0.53
CA ASP A 121 -14.65 13.99 0.18
C ASP A 121 -13.70 14.20 1.36
N LEU A 122 -13.43 13.13 2.12
CA LEU A 122 -12.47 13.16 3.22
C LEU A 122 -11.05 13.44 2.72
N LEU A 123 -10.60 12.76 1.66
CA LEU A 123 -9.28 12.97 1.07
C LEU A 123 -9.12 14.36 0.47
N ASN A 124 -10.18 14.93 -0.12
CA ASN A 124 -10.16 16.31 -0.64
C ASN A 124 -10.00 17.36 0.47
N LYS A 125 -10.47 17.09 1.69
CA LYS A 125 -10.32 17.97 2.85
C LYS A 125 -8.98 17.78 3.57
N ALA A 126 -8.46 16.57 3.62
CA ALA A 126 -7.28 16.22 4.41
C ALA A 126 -5.96 16.73 3.82
N LYS A 127 -5.05 17.19 4.67
CA LYS A 127 -3.68 17.55 4.27
C LYS A 127 -2.78 16.34 4.08
N ILE A 128 -2.92 15.31 4.91
CA ILE A 128 -1.99 14.19 4.99
C ILE A 128 -2.75 12.87 4.91
N TYR A 129 -2.20 11.92 4.16
CA TYR A 129 -2.58 10.52 4.19
C TYR A 129 -1.37 9.66 4.60
N ILE A 130 -1.54 8.80 5.60
CA ILE A 130 -0.48 7.90 6.06
C ILE A 130 -0.88 6.43 5.83
N ASP A 131 0.08 5.60 5.40
CA ASP A 131 -0.09 4.16 5.22
C ASP A 131 1.19 3.39 5.58
N PHE A 132 1.21 2.80 6.77
CA PHE A 132 2.30 1.97 7.27
C PHE A 132 2.00 0.48 7.18
N GLY A 133 1.15 0.10 6.24
CA GLY A 133 0.80 -1.30 6.00
C GLY A 133 1.80 -2.05 5.13
N ASN A 134 1.51 -3.31 4.90
CA ASN A 134 2.12 -4.05 3.80
C ASN A 134 1.48 -3.59 2.49
N HIS A 135 2.30 -3.34 1.50
CA HIS A 135 1.87 -2.95 0.16
C HIS A 135 2.11 -4.11 -0.82
N PRO A 136 1.18 -5.08 -0.91
CA PRO A 136 1.38 -6.28 -1.73
C PRO A 136 1.28 -6.02 -3.24
N GLY A 137 0.85 -4.83 -3.61
CA GLY A 137 0.66 -4.39 -4.99
C GLY A 137 0.47 -2.88 -5.05
N LYS A 138 0.04 -2.36 -6.20
CA LYS A 138 -0.20 -0.94 -6.41
C LYS A 138 -1.51 -0.50 -5.76
N ASP A 139 -1.46 -0.20 -4.46
CA ASP A 139 -2.63 0.18 -3.68
C ASP A 139 -3.33 1.43 -4.22
N ARG A 140 -4.66 1.43 -4.21
CA ARG A 140 -5.47 2.56 -4.71
C ARG A 140 -5.45 3.76 -3.78
N LEU A 141 -5.64 3.57 -2.47
CA LEU A 141 -5.75 4.66 -1.49
C LEU A 141 -4.60 5.67 -1.51
N PRO A 142 -3.31 5.27 -1.56
CA PRO A 142 -2.21 6.21 -1.69
C PRO A 142 -2.30 7.05 -2.97
N ARG A 143 -2.78 6.47 -4.08
CA ARG A 143 -2.96 7.18 -5.36
C ARG A 143 -4.17 8.11 -5.33
N GLU A 144 -5.27 7.67 -4.73
CA GLU A 144 -6.47 8.47 -4.50
C GLU A 144 -6.17 9.68 -3.60
N ALA A 145 -5.38 9.47 -2.55
CA ALA A 145 -4.92 10.55 -1.67
C ALA A 145 -4.00 11.54 -2.41
N ALA A 146 -3.07 11.05 -3.21
CA ALA A 146 -2.17 11.90 -3.98
C ALA A 146 -2.92 12.76 -5.00
N ILE A 147 -3.87 12.19 -5.75
CA ILE A 147 -4.68 12.94 -6.71
C ILE A 147 -5.64 13.92 -6.03
N SER A 148 -6.06 13.62 -4.80
CA SER A 148 -6.83 14.55 -3.96
C SER A 148 -5.95 15.65 -3.32
N GLY A 149 -4.65 15.68 -3.60
CA GLY A 149 -3.70 16.69 -3.12
C GLY A 149 -3.27 16.50 -1.66
N CYS A 150 -3.39 15.29 -1.09
CA CYS A 150 -2.79 14.99 0.20
C CYS A 150 -1.27 14.80 0.08
N CYS A 151 -0.52 15.21 1.10
CA CYS A 151 0.82 14.72 1.32
C CYS A 151 0.74 13.23 1.71
N VAL A 152 1.27 12.35 0.88
CA VAL A 152 1.24 10.90 1.11
C VAL A 152 2.52 10.46 1.79
N ILE A 153 2.40 9.81 2.95
CA ILE A 153 3.51 9.25 3.71
C ILE A 153 3.30 7.74 3.85
N THR A 154 4.31 6.96 3.50
CA THR A 154 4.26 5.49 3.59
C THR A 154 5.50 4.94 4.30
N ASN A 155 5.46 3.63 4.62
CA ASN A 155 6.69 2.90 4.92
C ASN A 155 7.40 2.45 3.62
N LYS A 156 8.45 1.62 3.78
CA LYS A 156 9.22 1.03 2.67
C LYS A 156 8.90 -0.47 2.47
N ASN A 157 7.68 -0.92 2.80
CA ASN A 157 7.29 -2.31 2.67
C ASN A 157 6.65 -2.61 1.29
N GLY A 158 6.97 -3.77 0.72
CA GLY A 158 6.40 -4.23 -0.55
C GLY A 158 6.56 -3.22 -1.68
N SER A 159 5.50 -2.94 -2.41
CA SER A 159 5.47 -2.00 -3.54
C SER A 159 5.76 -0.54 -3.13
N ALA A 160 5.56 -0.18 -1.84
CA ALA A 160 5.89 1.17 -1.37
C ALA A 160 7.39 1.48 -1.42
N LYS A 161 8.26 0.47 -1.41
CA LYS A 161 9.71 0.64 -1.62
C LYS A 161 10.02 1.11 -3.05
N ASN A 162 9.18 0.73 -4.00
CA ASN A 162 9.36 1.00 -5.42
C ASN A 162 8.89 2.43 -5.76
N ARG A 163 9.67 3.16 -6.57
CA ARG A 163 9.32 4.52 -7.01
C ARG A 163 8.25 4.56 -8.10
N PHE A 164 8.01 3.44 -8.80
CA PHE A 164 7.05 3.38 -9.90
C PHE A 164 5.64 3.05 -9.40
N ASP A 165 5.52 2.26 -8.34
CA ASP A 165 4.23 1.89 -7.78
C ASP A 165 3.64 2.98 -6.88
N ILE A 166 4.49 3.61 -6.04
CA ILE A 166 4.14 4.77 -5.23
C ILE A 166 5.16 5.88 -5.52
N PRO A 167 4.89 6.76 -6.50
CA PRO A 167 5.85 7.75 -7.00
C PRO A 167 5.90 9.01 -6.12
N ILE A 168 6.14 8.84 -4.82
CA ILE A 168 6.42 9.94 -3.89
C ILE A 168 7.92 10.06 -3.62
N SER A 169 8.36 11.24 -3.16
CA SER A 169 9.76 11.44 -2.76
C SER A 169 10.16 10.48 -1.65
N SER A 170 11.42 10.02 -1.67
CA SER A 170 11.97 9.08 -0.67
C SER A 170 11.92 9.62 0.75
N ILE A 171 11.88 10.93 0.95
CA ILE A 171 11.74 11.57 2.27
C ILE A 171 10.39 11.26 2.93
N TYR A 172 9.35 10.94 2.13
CA TYR A 172 8.02 10.54 2.62
C TYR A 172 7.85 9.02 2.72
N LYS A 173 8.91 8.25 2.45
CA LYS A 173 8.95 6.80 2.63
C LYS A 173 9.81 6.46 3.84
N LEU A 174 9.18 6.17 4.95
CA LEU A 174 9.84 6.01 6.23
C LEU A 174 10.23 4.55 6.47
N ASP A 175 11.36 4.35 7.15
CA ASP A 175 11.77 3.02 7.60
C ASP A 175 11.14 2.73 8.97
N ASP A 176 9.98 2.10 8.97
CA ASP A 176 9.21 1.77 10.16
C ASP A 176 9.78 0.59 10.96
N THR A 177 10.84 -0.04 10.47
CA THR A 177 11.60 -1.08 11.18
C THR A 177 12.75 -0.52 12.00
N SER A 178 13.15 0.73 11.74
CA SER A 178 14.22 1.42 12.46
C SER A 178 13.88 1.63 13.93
N ARG A 179 14.86 1.44 14.83
CA ARG A 179 14.71 1.74 16.25
C ARG A 179 14.53 3.24 16.53
N SER A 180 14.97 4.09 15.61
CA SER A 180 14.87 5.56 15.71
C SER A 180 13.52 6.10 15.19
N PHE A 181 12.72 5.30 14.48
CA PHE A 181 11.50 5.73 13.81
C PHE A 181 10.55 6.60 14.66
N PHE A 182 10.51 6.40 15.97
CA PHE A 182 9.67 7.17 16.89
C PHE A 182 10.43 8.22 17.70
N LYS A 183 11.71 8.48 17.38
CA LYS A 183 12.55 9.46 18.08
C LYS A 183 12.76 10.73 17.26
N GLU A 184 12.48 10.65 15.96
CA GLU A 184 12.49 11.74 14.98
C GLU A 184 11.09 12.36 14.86
#